data_ce3b29ea3c51c541fd4e0e9c8138d19c
#
_entry.id   ce3b29ea3c51c541fd4e0e9c8138d19c
#
_cell.length_a   1.000
_cell.length_b   1.000
_cell.length_c   1.000
_cell.angle_alpha   90.00
_cell.angle_beta   90.00
_cell.angle_gamma   90.00
#
_symmetry.space_group_name_H-M   'P 1'
#
loop_
_entity.id
_entity.type
_entity.pdbx_description
1 polymer ?
#
loop_
_entity_poly.entity_id
_entity_poly.type
_entity_poly.pdbx_seq_one_letter_code
_entity_poly.pdbx_strand_id
1 'polypeptide(L)'
;MIRKAWRCGADPVDGASPSGPIKATRADWLNAARDVLVSEGMGEVKVLALSRRLGVSRSSFYWYFKNRQDLLDDLLSGWEARNTRTILERCAAPARTITGAVCNFFTCFIDPKLFDRGLDFAVREWARRDPSVRR
;
A
#
# COMPACT_ATOMS: atom_id res chain seq x y z
N MET A 1 -40.71 13.51 43.36
CA MET A 1 -39.39 13.74 42.71
C MET A 1 -38.85 12.41 42.29
N ILE A 2 -38.95 12.07 41.03
CA ILE A 2 -38.60 10.73 40.50
C ILE A 2 -37.44 10.93 39.53
N ARG A 3 -36.26 10.50 39.93
CA ARG A 3 -35.12 10.40 39.04
C ARG A 3 -35.28 9.15 38.19
N LYS A 4 -35.58 9.33 36.91
CA LYS A 4 -35.55 8.26 35.90
C LYS A 4 -34.08 7.89 35.60
N ALA A 5 -33.67 6.73 36.06
CA ALA A 5 -32.41 6.13 35.71
C ALA A 5 -32.44 5.72 34.21
N TRP A 6 -31.49 6.21 33.44
CA TRP A 6 -31.22 5.73 32.10
C TRP A 6 -30.55 4.36 32.20
N ARG A 7 -31.24 3.32 31.79
CA ARG A 7 -30.63 2.02 31.55
C ARG A 7 -29.94 2.08 30.22
N CYS A 8 -28.62 2.06 30.21
CA CYS A 8 -27.86 1.64 29.04
C CYS A 8 -28.09 0.14 28.86
N GLY A 9 -28.97 -0.20 27.93
CA GLY A 9 -29.03 -1.54 27.37
C GLY A 9 -27.85 -1.69 26.42
N ALA A 10 -26.82 -2.41 26.85
CA ALA A 10 -25.84 -2.95 25.94
C ALA A 10 -26.47 -4.17 25.29
N ASP A 11 -26.91 -4.04 24.06
CA ASP A 11 -27.21 -5.21 23.23
C ASP A 11 -25.88 -5.90 22.91
N PRO A 12 -25.78 -7.22 23.12
CA PRO A 12 -24.61 -7.96 22.64
C PRO A 12 -24.66 -7.95 21.13
N VAL A 13 -23.70 -7.24 20.52
CA VAL A 13 -23.40 -7.41 19.12
C VAL A 13 -22.91 -8.84 18.91
N ASP A 14 -23.78 -9.66 18.39
CA ASP A 14 -23.45 -10.98 17.89
C ASP A 14 -22.30 -10.84 16.92
N GLY A 15 -21.13 -11.23 17.38
CA GLY A 15 -19.93 -11.38 16.57
C GLY A 15 -20.14 -12.55 15.60
N ALA A 16 -20.80 -12.31 14.49
CA ALA A 16 -20.74 -13.20 13.36
C ALA A 16 -19.33 -13.14 12.80
N SER A 17 -18.46 -14.03 13.25
CA SER A 17 -17.23 -14.38 12.56
C SER A 17 -17.61 -14.80 11.14
N PRO A 18 -17.09 -14.17 10.08
CA PRO A 18 -17.25 -14.69 8.75
C PRO A 18 -16.39 -15.96 8.63
N SER A 19 -16.96 -17.12 8.94
CA SER A 19 -16.35 -18.44 8.77
C SER A 19 -16.40 -18.88 7.31
N GLY A 20 -15.89 -18.03 6.40
CA GLY A 20 -15.57 -18.40 5.05
C GLY A 20 -14.05 -18.47 4.89
N PRO A 21 -13.51 -19.24 3.93
CA PRO A 21 -12.08 -19.20 3.65
C PRO A 21 -11.68 -17.77 3.30
N ILE A 22 -10.70 -17.24 4.02
CA ILE A 22 -10.15 -15.91 3.77
C ILE A 22 -9.66 -15.87 2.33
N LYS A 23 -10.37 -15.13 1.47
CA LYS A 23 -9.98 -14.93 0.07
C LYS A 23 -9.16 -13.65 0.01
N ALA A 24 -7.84 -13.78 -0.12
CA ALA A 24 -7.00 -12.63 -0.41
C ALA A 24 -7.31 -12.11 -1.82
N THR A 25 -7.48 -10.81 -1.96
CA THR A 25 -7.66 -10.12 -3.24
C THR A 25 -6.30 -9.81 -3.86
N ARG A 26 -6.29 -9.42 -5.15
CA ARG A 26 -5.07 -8.93 -5.81
C ARG A 26 -4.43 -7.75 -5.06
N ALA A 27 -5.25 -6.85 -4.54
CA ALA A 27 -4.80 -5.71 -3.74
C ALA A 27 -4.12 -6.15 -2.43
N ASP A 28 -4.64 -7.18 -1.75
CA ASP A 28 -4.03 -7.69 -0.52
C ASP A 28 -2.63 -8.26 -0.77
N TRP A 29 -2.43 -8.95 -1.89
CA TRP A 29 -1.12 -9.44 -2.30
C TRP A 29 -0.13 -8.30 -2.59
N LEU A 30 -0.57 -7.24 -3.29
CA LEU A 30 0.26 -6.07 -3.56
C LEU A 30 0.59 -5.30 -2.28
N ASN A 31 -0.37 -5.13 -1.37
CA ASN A 31 -0.14 -4.48 -0.08
C ASN A 31 0.84 -5.27 0.79
N ALA A 32 0.66 -6.60 0.88
CA ALA A 32 1.59 -7.46 1.62
C ALA A 32 3.00 -7.40 1.02
N ALA A 33 3.13 -7.42 -0.31
CA ALA A 33 4.42 -7.30 -1.00
C ALA A 33 5.08 -5.94 -0.75
N ARG A 34 4.30 -4.86 -0.78
CA ARG A 34 4.76 -3.52 -0.44
C ARG A 34 5.30 -3.47 0.99
N ASP A 35 4.55 -3.98 1.95
CA ASP A 35 4.92 -3.94 3.36
C ASP A 35 6.21 -4.74 3.62
N VAL A 36 6.36 -5.92 3.02
CA VAL A 36 7.58 -6.73 3.11
C VAL A 36 8.75 -6.02 2.43
N LEU A 37 8.53 -5.43 1.23
CA LEU A 37 9.57 -4.69 0.52
C LEU A 37 10.11 -3.51 1.36
N VAL A 38 9.21 -2.78 2.02
CA VAL A 38 9.56 -1.62 2.85
C VAL A 38 10.26 -2.03 4.16
N SER A 39 9.79 -3.09 4.82
CA SER A 39 10.28 -3.50 6.15
C SER A 39 11.45 -4.46 6.11
N GLU A 40 11.50 -5.36 5.13
CA GLU A 40 12.43 -6.49 5.10
C GLU A 40 13.31 -6.50 3.83
N GLY A 41 12.91 -5.71 2.84
CA GLY A 41 13.64 -5.57 1.58
C GLY A 41 13.23 -6.60 0.51
N MET A 42 13.78 -6.39 -0.69
CA MET A 42 13.42 -7.15 -1.90
C MET A 42 13.68 -8.66 -1.80
N GLY A 43 14.70 -9.08 -1.05
CA GLY A 43 15.05 -10.49 -0.87
C GLY A 43 13.96 -11.31 -0.19
N GLU A 44 13.13 -10.67 0.64
CA GLU A 44 12.09 -11.34 1.42
C GLU A 44 10.70 -11.29 0.74
N VAL A 45 10.55 -10.56 -0.36
CA VAL A 45 9.33 -10.60 -1.17
C VAL A 45 9.21 -11.93 -1.91
N LYS A 46 8.79 -12.96 -1.20
CA LYS A 46 8.65 -14.35 -1.68
C LYS A 46 7.19 -14.77 -1.60
N VAL A 47 6.67 -15.47 -2.61
CA VAL A 47 5.27 -15.91 -2.66
C VAL A 47 4.87 -16.70 -1.41
N LEU A 48 5.75 -17.57 -0.90
CA LEU A 48 5.50 -18.36 0.31
C LEU A 48 5.42 -17.48 1.57
N ALA A 49 6.28 -16.47 1.70
CA ALA A 49 6.25 -15.54 2.83
C ALA A 49 4.97 -14.71 2.81
N LEU A 50 4.59 -14.20 1.64
CA LEU A 50 3.36 -13.42 1.45
C LEU A 50 2.11 -14.25 1.74
N SER A 51 2.04 -15.50 1.27
CA SER A 51 0.89 -16.37 1.53
C SER A 51 0.70 -16.67 3.02
N ARG A 52 1.80 -16.88 3.76
CA ARG A 52 1.77 -17.06 5.22
C ARG A 52 1.29 -15.79 5.92
N ARG A 53 1.76 -14.62 5.50
CA ARG A 53 1.36 -13.32 6.06
C ARG A 53 -0.13 -13.03 5.85
N LEU A 54 -0.67 -13.42 4.69
CA LEU A 54 -2.08 -13.26 4.35
C LEU A 54 -2.98 -14.38 4.91
N GLY A 55 -2.42 -15.46 5.46
CA GLY A 55 -3.18 -16.60 5.95
C GLY A 55 -3.91 -17.38 4.86
N VAL A 56 -3.36 -17.40 3.64
CA VAL A 56 -3.97 -18.05 2.47
C VAL A 56 -3.02 -19.08 1.84
N SER A 57 -3.58 -19.98 1.00
CA SER A 57 -2.79 -20.95 0.27
C SER A 57 -1.92 -20.27 -0.80
N ARG A 58 -0.72 -20.83 -1.06
CA ARG A 58 0.16 -20.36 -2.13
C ARG A 58 -0.50 -20.44 -3.51
N SER A 59 -1.41 -21.39 -3.72
CA SER A 59 -2.13 -21.55 -5.00
C SER A 59 -3.03 -20.37 -5.32
N SER A 60 -3.55 -19.65 -4.31
CA SER A 60 -4.39 -18.46 -4.52
C SER A 60 -3.62 -17.28 -5.14
N PHE A 61 -2.29 -17.26 -5.00
CA PHE A 61 -1.43 -16.29 -5.67
C PHE A 61 -1.56 -16.38 -7.19
N TYR A 62 -1.54 -17.60 -7.73
CA TYR A 62 -1.55 -17.85 -9.18
C TYR A 62 -2.89 -17.56 -9.87
N TRP A 63 -3.92 -17.21 -9.10
CA TRP A 63 -5.16 -16.68 -9.66
C TRP A 63 -5.03 -15.22 -10.13
N TYR A 64 -4.05 -14.49 -9.56
CA TYR A 64 -3.86 -13.06 -9.81
C TYR A 64 -2.56 -12.73 -10.55
N PHE A 65 -1.52 -13.54 -10.35
CA PHE A 65 -0.18 -13.30 -10.88
C PHE A 65 0.40 -14.58 -11.48
N LYS A 66 1.05 -14.47 -12.62
CA LYS A 66 1.70 -15.61 -13.30
C LYS A 66 2.91 -16.10 -12.50
N ASN A 67 3.67 -15.18 -11.95
CA ASN A 67 4.88 -15.45 -11.18
C ASN A 67 5.21 -14.26 -10.28
N ARG A 68 6.29 -14.39 -9.49
CA ARG A 68 6.76 -13.32 -8.60
C ARG A 68 7.10 -12.04 -9.36
N GLN A 69 7.66 -12.13 -10.57
CA GLN A 69 8.04 -10.97 -11.37
C GLN A 69 6.81 -10.15 -11.79
N ASP A 70 5.74 -10.81 -12.16
CA ASP A 70 4.46 -10.18 -12.50
C ASP A 70 3.90 -9.33 -11.33
N LEU A 71 3.98 -9.86 -10.09
CA LEU A 71 3.64 -9.11 -8.88
C LEU A 71 4.54 -7.88 -8.70
N LEU A 72 5.84 -8.01 -8.94
CA LEU A 72 6.81 -6.93 -8.80
C LEU A 72 6.64 -5.84 -9.86
N ASP A 73 6.35 -6.22 -11.09
CA ASP A 73 6.08 -5.29 -12.18
C ASP A 73 4.81 -4.47 -11.90
N ASP A 74 3.78 -5.10 -11.34
CA ASP A 74 2.57 -4.41 -10.87
C ASP A 74 2.86 -3.45 -9.71
N LEU A 75 3.69 -3.87 -8.77
CA LEU A 75 4.09 -3.04 -7.62
C LEU A 75 4.85 -1.79 -8.09
N LEU A 76 5.79 -1.95 -9.03
CA LEU A 76 6.53 -0.84 -9.65
C LEU A 76 5.61 0.09 -10.43
N SER A 77 4.71 -0.47 -11.24
CA SER A 77 3.74 0.33 -12.01
C SER A 77 2.83 1.15 -11.09
N GLY A 78 2.38 0.55 -9.99
CA GLY A 78 1.58 1.24 -8.97
C GLY A 78 2.36 2.35 -8.25
N TRP A 79 3.63 2.12 -7.92
CA TRP A 79 4.52 3.12 -7.35
C TRP A 79 4.76 4.30 -8.31
N GLU A 80 5.10 4.01 -9.57
CA GLU A 80 5.32 5.03 -10.59
C GLU A 80 4.08 5.87 -10.81
N ALA A 81 2.92 5.24 -11.00
CA ALA A 81 1.65 5.93 -11.20
C ALA A 81 1.29 6.84 -10.02
N ARG A 82 1.49 6.40 -8.78
CA ARG A 82 1.17 7.19 -7.59
C ARG A 82 2.17 8.32 -7.38
N ASN A 83 3.45 8.00 -7.27
CA ASN A 83 4.47 8.96 -6.88
C ASN A 83 4.76 9.97 -7.99
N THR A 84 4.95 9.52 -9.23
CA THR A 84 5.26 10.41 -10.37
C THR A 84 4.07 11.29 -10.72
N ARG A 85 2.86 10.71 -10.82
CA ARG A 85 1.66 11.47 -11.14
C ARG A 85 1.41 12.58 -10.12
N THR A 86 1.48 12.26 -8.84
CA THR A 86 1.23 13.24 -7.77
C THR A 86 2.22 14.41 -7.83
N ILE A 87 3.50 14.14 -8.07
CA ILE A 87 4.50 15.19 -8.24
C ILE A 87 4.15 16.09 -9.43
N LEU A 88 3.85 15.49 -10.59
CA LEU A 88 3.50 16.24 -11.79
C LEU A 88 2.24 17.10 -11.59
N GLU A 89 1.19 16.55 -10.98
CA GLU A 89 -0.04 17.28 -10.70
C GLU A 89 0.21 18.47 -9.75
N ARG A 90 1.05 18.30 -8.74
CA ARG A 90 1.39 19.38 -7.80
C ARG A 90 2.29 20.43 -8.43
N CYS A 91 3.23 20.03 -9.28
CA CYS A 91 4.05 20.99 -10.05
C CYS A 91 3.22 21.79 -11.06
N ALA A 92 2.19 21.17 -11.65
CA ALA A 92 1.28 21.83 -12.58
C ALA A 92 0.18 22.66 -11.89
N ALA A 93 0.03 22.56 -10.57
CA ALA A 93 -0.99 23.29 -9.82
C ALA A 93 -0.76 24.82 -9.95
N PRO A 94 -1.82 25.62 -10.15
CA PRO A 94 -1.71 27.06 -10.30
C PRO A 94 -1.02 27.69 -9.09
N ALA A 95 -0.01 28.54 -9.35
CA ALA A 95 0.67 29.30 -8.32
C ALA A 95 0.86 30.75 -8.78
N ARG A 96 0.51 31.70 -7.92
CA ARG A 96 0.67 33.14 -8.21
C ARG A 96 2.09 33.66 -7.97
N THR A 97 2.89 32.86 -7.24
CA THR A 97 4.27 33.19 -6.86
C THR A 97 5.15 31.96 -6.96
N ILE A 98 6.45 32.17 -7.11
CA ILE A 98 7.45 31.09 -7.09
C ILE A 98 7.39 30.33 -5.75
N THR A 99 7.24 31.04 -4.63
CA THR A 99 7.07 30.42 -3.31
C THR A 99 5.86 29.50 -3.27
N GLY A 100 4.72 29.90 -3.85
CA GLY A 100 3.53 29.08 -3.95
C GLY A 100 3.77 27.81 -4.76
N ALA A 101 4.48 27.90 -5.88
CA ALA A 101 4.84 26.73 -6.70
C ALA A 101 5.75 25.74 -5.94
N VAL A 102 6.72 26.27 -5.21
CA VAL A 102 7.61 25.46 -4.34
C VAL A 102 6.82 24.79 -3.22
N CYS A 103 5.88 25.49 -2.58
CA CYS A 103 5.01 24.92 -1.56
C CYS A 103 4.13 23.79 -2.13
N ASN A 104 3.57 23.96 -3.33
CA ASN A 104 2.79 22.92 -4.00
C ASN A 104 3.61 21.65 -4.21
N PHE A 105 4.84 21.77 -4.66
CA PHE A 105 5.76 20.63 -4.83
C PHE A 105 6.05 19.93 -3.49
N PHE A 106 6.41 20.70 -2.45
CA PHE A 106 6.76 20.10 -1.17
C PHE A 106 5.56 19.47 -0.44
N THR A 107 4.33 19.88 -0.73
CA THR A 107 3.12 19.29 -0.15
C THR A 107 3.04 17.78 -0.42
N CYS A 108 3.55 17.29 -1.58
CA CYS A 108 3.60 15.86 -1.88
C CYS A 108 4.36 15.06 -0.83
N PHE A 109 5.46 15.61 -0.32
CA PHE A 109 6.35 14.90 0.62
C PHE A 109 5.90 15.00 2.07
N ILE A 110 5.00 15.93 2.37
CA ILE A 110 4.43 16.12 3.71
C ILE A 110 3.24 15.19 3.93
N ASP A 111 2.37 15.06 2.92
CA ASP A 111 1.17 14.22 3.02
C ASP A 111 1.46 12.78 2.60
N PRO A 112 1.43 11.81 3.54
CA PRO A 112 1.71 10.40 3.26
C PRO A 112 0.67 9.74 2.34
N LYS A 113 -0.51 10.36 2.15
CA LYS A 113 -1.53 9.88 1.21
C LYS A 113 -1.17 10.19 -0.24
N LEU A 114 -0.41 11.24 -0.45
CA LEU A 114 0.00 11.71 -1.77
C LEU A 114 1.26 11.02 -2.27
N PHE A 115 2.22 10.76 -1.38
CA PHE A 115 3.51 10.19 -1.73
C PHE A 115 3.94 9.13 -0.73
N ASP A 116 4.19 7.93 -1.22
CA ASP A 116 4.67 6.81 -0.41
C ASP A 116 6.20 6.84 -0.29
N ARG A 117 6.69 7.57 0.72
CA ARG A 117 8.14 7.71 0.98
C ARG A 117 8.83 6.39 1.30
N GLY A 118 8.14 5.52 2.05
CA GLY A 118 8.70 4.21 2.41
C GLY A 118 8.92 3.34 1.19
N LEU A 119 7.92 3.25 0.33
CA LEU A 119 8.02 2.50 -0.91
C LEU A 119 9.02 3.15 -1.88
N ASP A 120 9.06 4.48 -1.99
CA ASP A 120 10.03 5.19 -2.83
C ASP A 120 11.47 4.84 -2.44
N PHE A 121 11.76 4.88 -1.14
CA PHE A 121 13.10 4.52 -0.64
C PHE A 121 13.44 3.05 -0.93
N ALA A 122 12.50 2.14 -0.69
CA ALA A 122 12.69 0.71 -0.91
C ALA A 122 12.88 0.37 -2.39
N VAL A 123 12.15 1.03 -3.30
CA VAL A 123 12.31 0.88 -4.76
C VAL A 123 13.67 1.41 -5.22
N ARG A 124 14.14 2.55 -4.71
CA ARG A 124 15.48 3.08 -5.03
C ARG A 124 16.59 2.17 -4.54
N GLU A 125 16.45 1.59 -3.36
CA GLU A 125 17.41 0.61 -2.85
C GLU A 125 17.40 -0.69 -3.70
N TRP A 126 16.23 -1.14 -4.12
CA TRP A 126 16.12 -2.25 -5.07
C TRP A 126 16.78 -1.92 -6.42
N ALA A 127 16.51 -0.75 -7.01
CA ALA A 127 17.10 -0.30 -8.27
C ALA A 127 18.64 -0.19 -8.22
N ARG A 128 19.23 0.01 -7.04
CA ARG A 128 20.70 -0.01 -6.88
C ARG A 128 21.29 -1.39 -7.06
N ARG A 129 20.55 -2.44 -6.70
CA ARG A 129 20.97 -3.84 -6.77
C ARG A 129 20.55 -4.53 -8.06
N ASP A 130 19.46 -4.09 -8.67
CA ASP A 130 18.89 -4.66 -9.87
C ASP A 130 18.78 -3.60 -10.98
N PRO A 131 19.68 -3.66 -12.00
CA PRO A 131 19.65 -2.69 -13.10
C PRO A 131 18.37 -2.70 -13.93
N SER A 132 17.59 -3.78 -13.92
CA SER A 132 16.33 -3.88 -14.66
C SER A 132 15.24 -2.94 -14.13
N VAL A 133 15.37 -2.51 -12.89
CA VAL A 133 14.46 -1.58 -12.19
C VAL A 133 14.80 -0.11 -12.47
N ARG A 134 15.99 0.17 -13.00
CA ARG A 134 16.43 1.53 -13.38
C ARG A 134 15.79 1.97 -14.70
N ARG A 135 14.56 2.32 -14.66
CA ARG A 135 13.90 2.96 -15.83
C ARG A 135 13.78 4.45 -15.64
#